data_15af3aba95e6da731432de60233dddd2
#
_entry.id   15af3aba95e6da731432de60233dddd2
#
_cell.length_a   1.000
_cell.length_b   1.000
_cell.length_c   1.000
_cell.angle_alpha   90.00
_cell.angle_beta   90.00
_cell.angle_gamma   90.00
#
_symmetry.space_group_name_H-M   'P 1'
#
loop_
_entity.id
_entity.type
_entity.pdbx_description
1 polymer ?
#
loop_
_entity_poly.entity_id
_entity_poly.type
_entity_poly.pdbx_seq_one_letter_code
_entity_poly.pdbx_strand_id
1 'polypeptide(L)'
;FVKTGTILPFREISPSQIYTFSEDFKLTGQHFTVQDTDGNTLYTVDGTAPLVKLRVLDNYDREVFTMTKQLGHALATYKFYQDGELYGTLEKQFDLVRDRFTMEVTEGTLELREYSGTVGHNYKVTLNGEMLGAIMDDMDLTVENAVFDNAYLIVYRPDKLPLLVCMAVMAARELARDKEGAVTNHTISR
;
A
#
# COMPACT_ATOMS: atom_id res chain seq x y z
N PHE A 1 18.18 -5.91 -10.43
CA PHE A 1 17.56 -5.31 -11.64
C PHE A 1 16.09 -5.72 -11.66
N VAL A 2 15.21 -4.85 -11.22
CA VAL A 2 13.78 -5.06 -11.32
C VAL A 2 13.39 -4.97 -12.80
N LYS A 3 12.95 -6.08 -13.40
CA LYS A 3 12.35 -6.06 -14.74
C LYS A 3 10.98 -5.39 -14.67
N THR A 4 10.96 -4.09 -14.84
CA THR A 4 9.76 -3.24 -14.77
C THR A 4 8.93 -3.23 -16.07
N GLY A 5 9.14 -4.19 -16.96
CA GLY A 5 8.78 -4.13 -18.37
C GLY A 5 7.31 -3.94 -18.76
N THR A 6 6.34 -4.00 -17.82
CA THR A 6 4.92 -3.96 -18.21
C THR A 6 4.08 -2.94 -17.45
N ILE A 7 4.56 -2.42 -16.32
CA ILE A 7 3.77 -1.58 -15.41
C ILE A 7 4.21 -0.14 -15.46
N LEU A 8 5.50 0.08 -15.59
CA LEU A 8 6.10 1.40 -15.57
C LEU A 8 6.32 1.90 -17.00
N PRO A 9 6.10 3.19 -17.28
CA PRO A 9 6.55 3.77 -18.52
C PRO A 9 8.07 3.53 -18.64
N PHE A 10 8.57 3.36 -19.88
CA PHE A 10 10.01 3.24 -20.17
C PHE A 10 10.74 4.52 -19.70
N ARG A 11 11.04 4.59 -18.42
CA ARG A 11 11.77 5.67 -17.80
C ARG A 11 12.86 5.06 -16.94
N GLU A 12 14.07 5.58 -17.05
CA GLU A 12 15.14 5.23 -16.14
C GLU A 12 14.71 5.58 -14.71
N ILE A 13 14.75 4.58 -13.81
CA ILE A 13 14.44 4.75 -12.39
C ILE A 13 15.76 4.97 -11.68
N SER A 14 15.94 6.14 -11.09
CA SER A 14 17.07 6.41 -10.22
C SER A 14 16.97 5.59 -8.92
N PRO A 15 18.09 5.09 -8.36
CA PRO A 15 18.09 4.45 -7.03
C PRO A 15 17.44 5.32 -5.95
N SER A 16 17.58 6.64 -6.02
CA SER A 16 16.94 7.59 -5.08
C SER A 16 15.41 7.64 -5.17
N GLN A 17 14.81 6.96 -6.13
CA GLN A 17 13.36 6.84 -6.30
C GLN A 17 12.82 5.49 -5.81
N ILE A 18 13.68 4.63 -5.28
CA ILE A 18 13.33 3.28 -4.81
C ILE A 18 13.44 3.24 -3.30
N TYR A 19 12.39 2.76 -2.64
CA TYR A 19 12.32 2.56 -1.20
C TYR A 19 11.89 1.13 -0.92
N THR A 20 12.41 0.53 0.14
CA THR A 20 11.93 -0.75 0.65
C THR A 20 10.78 -0.52 1.63
N PHE A 21 9.76 -1.35 1.54
CA PHE A 21 8.62 -1.39 2.43
C PHE A 21 8.53 -2.79 3.03
N SER A 22 8.65 -2.90 4.35
CA SER A 22 8.63 -4.18 5.05
C SER A 22 7.62 -4.16 6.18
N GLU A 23 6.95 -5.31 6.41
CA GLU A 23 6.06 -5.54 7.53
C GLU A 23 6.81 -6.28 8.64
N ASP A 24 6.86 -5.69 9.83
CA ASP A 24 7.36 -6.33 11.04
C ASP A 24 6.19 -6.86 11.86
N PHE A 25 6.18 -8.16 12.13
CA PHE A 25 5.15 -8.74 12.99
C PHE A 25 5.39 -8.33 14.44
N LYS A 26 4.43 -7.59 15.02
CA LYS A 26 4.39 -7.30 16.46
C LYS A 26 3.13 -7.88 17.06
N LEU A 27 3.25 -8.46 18.26
CA LEU A 27 2.11 -9.02 19.03
C LEU A 27 1.00 -7.98 19.31
N THR A 28 1.31 -6.69 19.23
CA THR A 28 0.40 -5.58 19.55
C THR A 28 -0.30 -4.95 18.34
N GLY A 29 -0.02 -5.42 17.12
CA GLY A 29 -0.59 -4.86 15.90
C GLY A 29 0.35 -4.93 14.70
N GLN A 30 -0.06 -4.36 13.57
CA GLN A 30 0.76 -4.27 12.37
C GLN A 30 1.75 -3.11 12.50
N HIS A 31 2.98 -3.36 12.10
CA HIS A 31 4.04 -2.37 12.03
C HIS A 31 4.74 -2.49 10.69
N PHE A 32 4.93 -1.36 10.00
CA PHE A 32 5.64 -1.31 8.73
C PHE A 32 6.77 -0.30 8.81
N THR A 33 7.85 -0.56 8.09
CA THR A 33 8.97 0.36 7.93
C THR A 33 9.22 0.66 6.46
N VAL A 34 9.59 1.91 6.17
CA VAL A 34 9.99 2.37 4.84
C VAL A 34 11.41 2.91 4.92
N GLN A 35 12.30 2.33 4.13
CA GLN A 35 13.72 2.66 4.13
C GLN A 35 14.18 3.08 2.74
N ASP A 36 15.17 3.98 2.71
CA ASP A 36 15.90 4.30 1.49
C ASP A 36 16.91 3.20 1.10
N THR A 37 17.62 3.40 0.00
CA THR A 37 18.64 2.44 -0.48
C THR A 37 19.87 2.32 0.42
N ASP A 38 20.06 3.27 1.32
CA ASP A 38 21.14 3.26 2.30
C ASP A 38 20.74 2.58 3.62
N GLY A 39 19.47 2.15 3.72
CA GLY A 39 18.91 1.49 4.90
C GLY A 39 18.42 2.44 5.99
N ASN A 40 18.34 3.76 5.70
CA ASN A 40 17.80 4.72 6.66
C ASN A 40 16.27 4.61 6.68
N THR A 41 15.68 4.48 7.86
CA THR A 41 14.22 4.49 8.03
C THR A 41 13.71 5.92 7.87
N LEU A 42 12.80 6.11 6.92
CA LEU A 42 12.18 7.40 6.62
C LEU A 42 10.78 7.50 7.22
N TYR A 43 10.04 6.40 7.22
CA TYR A 43 8.69 6.33 7.78
C TYR A 43 8.49 5.02 8.54
N THR A 44 7.67 5.10 9.58
CA THR A 44 7.10 3.94 10.26
C THR A 44 5.58 4.02 10.23
N VAL A 45 4.92 2.86 10.20
CA VAL A 45 3.46 2.80 10.28
C VAL A 45 3.08 1.91 11.43
N ASP A 46 2.33 2.47 12.37
CA ASP A 46 1.81 1.77 13.54
C ASP A 46 0.31 1.58 13.45
N GLY A 47 -0.14 0.33 13.54
CA GLY A 47 -1.53 -0.05 13.65
C GLY A 47 -1.87 -0.50 15.06
N THR A 48 -2.92 0.06 15.67
CA THR A 48 -3.44 -0.38 16.96
C THR A 48 -4.56 -1.38 16.77
N ALA A 49 -4.57 -2.45 17.59
CA ALA A 49 -5.69 -3.37 17.63
C ALA A 49 -6.94 -2.66 18.23
N PRO A 50 -8.13 -2.92 17.68
CA PRO A 50 -8.48 -3.81 16.57
C PRO A 50 -8.29 -3.19 15.18
N LEU A 51 -7.09 -2.83 14.79
CA LEU A 51 -6.62 -2.43 13.45
C LEU A 51 -7.57 -1.53 12.61
N VAL A 52 -8.27 -0.63 13.28
CA VAL A 52 -9.18 0.32 12.64
C VAL A 52 -8.43 1.62 12.31
N LYS A 53 -7.36 1.91 13.05
CA LYS A 53 -6.55 3.11 12.91
C LYS A 53 -5.09 2.76 12.67
N LEU A 54 -4.49 3.40 11.68
CA LEU A 54 -3.07 3.32 11.33
C LEU A 54 -2.48 4.73 11.31
N ARG A 55 -1.29 4.90 11.87
CA ARG A 55 -0.57 6.18 11.88
C ARG A 55 0.72 6.03 11.11
N VAL A 56 0.96 6.93 10.18
CA VAL A 56 2.23 7.07 9.47
C VAL A 56 3.05 8.15 10.15
N LEU A 57 4.22 7.77 10.63
CA LEU A 57 5.15 8.64 11.36
C LEU A 57 6.40 8.85 10.50
N ASP A 58 6.94 10.06 10.49
CA ASP A 58 8.23 10.35 9.88
C ASP A 58 9.41 9.91 10.79
N ASN A 59 10.64 10.13 10.35
CA ASN A 59 11.85 9.79 11.10
C ASN A 59 12.09 10.65 12.36
N TYR A 60 11.20 11.59 12.67
CA TYR A 60 11.16 12.39 13.90
C TYR A 60 9.95 12.05 14.78
N ASP A 61 9.30 10.89 14.53
CA ASP A 61 8.07 10.44 15.21
C ASP A 61 6.87 11.40 15.06
N ARG A 62 6.87 12.27 14.04
CA ARG A 62 5.74 13.16 13.77
C ARG A 62 4.73 12.45 12.89
N GLU A 63 3.47 12.50 13.28
CA GLU A 63 2.37 11.95 12.49
C GLU A 63 2.19 12.78 11.21
N VAL A 64 2.36 12.15 10.04
CA VAL A 64 2.18 12.77 8.73
C VAL A 64 0.85 12.38 8.08
N PHE A 65 0.35 11.17 8.38
CA PHE A 65 -0.97 10.70 7.99
C PHE A 65 -1.58 9.80 9.05
N THR A 66 -2.90 9.84 9.17
CA THR A 66 -3.68 8.82 9.87
C THR A 66 -4.67 8.21 8.88
N MET A 67 -4.80 6.89 8.91
CA MET A 67 -5.79 6.15 8.14
C MET A 67 -6.76 5.45 9.07
N THR A 68 -8.06 5.53 8.79
CA THR A 68 -9.09 4.80 9.56
C THR A 68 -9.96 3.98 8.63
N LYS A 69 -10.06 2.67 8.91
CA LYS A 69 -11.00 1.80 8.19
C LYS A 69 -12.43 2.10 8.63
N GLN A 70 -13.31 2.27 7.67
CA GLN A 70 -14.74 2.45 7.93
C GLN A 70 -15.40 1.08 7.98
N LEU A 71 -16.12 0.81 9.07
CA LEU A 71 -16.88 -0.43 9.24
C LEU A 71 -18.29 -0.27 8.68
N GLY A 72 -18.90 -1.38 8.24
CA GLY A 72 -20.28 -1.41 7.75
C GLY A 72 -20.43 -1.03 6.27
N HIS A 73 -19.35 -0.84 5.53
CA HIS A 73 -19.37 -0.64 4.09
C HIS A 73 -19.29 -2.01 3.37
N ALA A 74 -20.01 -2.14 2.25
CA ALA A 74 -19.98 -3.35 1.43
C ALA A 74 -18.61 -3.58 0.78
N LEU A 75 -17.92 -2.50 0.42
CA LEU A 75 -16.56 -2.51 -0.09
C LEU A 75 -15.62 -1.79 0.89
N ALA A 76 -14.35 -2.13 0.85
CA ALA A 76 -13.34 -1.53 1.72
C ALA A 76 -13.29 -0.02 1.52
N THR A 77 -13.43 0.70 2.62
CA THR A 77 -13.46 2.17 2.66
C THR A 77 -12.54 2.65 3.77
N TYR A 78 -11.67 3.61 3.47
CA TYR A 78 -10.71 4.18 4.41
C TYR A 78 -10.70 5.70 4.32
N LYS A 79 -10.73 6.35 5.47
CA LYS A 79 -10.53 7.81 5.57
C LYS A 79 -9.08 8.11 5.88
N PHE A 80 -8.51 9.03 5.12
CA PHE A 80 -7.16 9.55 5.30
C PHE A 80 -7.24 10.94 5.90
N TYR A 81 -6.42 11.19 6.90
CA TYR A 81 -6.31 12.48 7.57
C TYR A 81 -4.85 12.95 7.51
N GLN A 82 -4.67 14.22 7.23
CA GLN A 82 -3.39 14.92 7.28
C GLN A 82 -3.56 16.15 8.17
N ASP A 83 -2.67 16.35 9.12
CA ASP A 83 -2.76 17.45 10.10
C ASP A 83 -4.12 17.55 10.83
N GLY A 84 -4.76 16.40 11.05
CA GLY A 84 -6.08 16.29 11.67
C GLY A 84 -7.28 16.60 10.75
N GLU A 85 -7.04 17.05 9.53
CA GLU A 85 -8.07 17.33 8.53
C GLU A 85 -8.27 16.15 7.58
N LEU A 86 -9.51 15.95 7.10
CA LEU A 86 -9.82 14.90 6.13
C LEU A 86 -9.13 15.22 4.80
N TYR A 87 -8.14 14.40 4.43
CA TYR A 87 -7.45 14.49 3.14
C TYR A 87 -8.29 13.87 2.01
N GLY A 88 -8.94 12.75 2.27
CA GLY A 88 -9.80 12.06 1.32
C GLY A 88 -10.34 10.74 1.87
N THR A 89 -11.27 10.16 1.11
CA THR A 89 -11.83 8.82 1.40
C THR A 89 -11.48 7.89 0.26
N LEU A 90 -10.67 6.87 0.57
CA LEU A 90 -10.29 5.82 -0.39
C LEU A 90 -11.35 4.74 -0.38
N GLU A 91 -11.92 4.44 -1.54
CA GLU A 91 -12.96 3.46 -1.72
C GLU A 91 -12.55 2.39 -2.72
N LYS A 92 -12.70 1.11 -2.32
CA LYS A 92 -12.53 -0.01 -3.24
C LYS A 92 -13.65 0.04 -4.27
N GLN A 93 -13.29 -0.07 -5.54
CA GLN A 93 -14.24 -0.13 -6.64
C GLN A 93 -14.59 -1.58 -6.96
N PHE A 94 -15.81 -1.81 -7.43
CA PHE A 94 -16.17 -3.13 -7.91
C PHE A 94 -15.44 -3.40 -9.24
N ASP A 95 -14.49 -4.34 -9.19
CA ASP A 95 -13.80 -4.87 -10.37
C ASP A 95 -13.75 -6.41 -10.22
N LEU A 96 -14.09 -7.11 -11.28
CA LEU A 96 -14.19 -8.59 -11.25
C LEU A 96 -12.80 -9.27 -11.33
N VAL A 97 -11.76 -8.54 -11.71
CA VAL A 97 -10.48 -9.14 -12.08
C VAL A 97 -9.32 -8.63 -11.23
N ARG A 98 -9.36 -7.36 -10.80
CA ARG A 98 -8.24 -6.70 -10.15
C ARG A 98 -8.69 -5.68 -9.12
N ASP A 99 -7.92 -5.52 -8.07
CA ASP A 99 -8.17 -4.50 -7.07
C ASP A 99 -7.97 -3.10 -7.65
N ARG A 100 -8.97 -2.26 -7.40
CA ARG A 100 -8.98 -0.87 -7.78
C ARG A 100 -9.58 -0.04 -6.66
N PHE A 101 -8.87 1.02 -6.28
CA PHE A 101 -9.33 1.98 -5.27
C PHE A 101 -9.23 3.39 -5.84
N THR A 102 -10.19 4.22 -5.49
CA THR A 102 -10.20 5.63 -5.88
C THR A 102 -10.40 6.54 -4.68
N MET A 103 -9.82 7.73 -4.73
CA MET A 103 -9.97 8.78 -3.72
C MET A 103 -9.98 10.14 -4.40
N GLU A 104 -11.02 10.93 -4.12
CA GLU A 104 -11.04 12.33 -4.50
C GLU A 104 -10.25 13.13 -3.48
N VAL A 105 -9.29 13.91 -3.97
CA VAL A 105 -8.46 14.85 -3.19
C VAL A 105 -8.53 16.25 -3.81
N THR A 106 -7.99 17.25 -3.13
CA THR A 106 -8.02 18.64 -3.63
C THR A 106 -7.38 18.79 -5.02
N GLU A 107 -6.33 18.01 -5.30
CA GLU A 107 -5.61 18.05 -6.59
C GLU A 107 -6.32 17.25 -7.70
N GLY A 108 -7.33 16.45 -7.38
CA GLY A 108 -8.08 15.65 -8.34
C GLY A 108 -8.37 14.22 -7.88
N THR A 109 -8.44 13.27 -8.82
CA THR A 109 -8.73 11.87 -8.53
C THR A 109 -7.44 11.06 -8.43
N LEU A 110 -7.21 10.48 -7.24
CA LEU A 110 -6.17 9.50 -6.99
C LEU A 110 -6.70 8.09 -7.26
N GLU A 111 -5.92 7.28 -7.96
CA GLU A 111 -6.25 5.87 -8.20
C GLU A 111 -5.09 4.98 -7.77
N LEU A 112 -5.41 3.93 -6.97
CA LEU A 112 -4.57 2.77 -6.72
C LEU A 112 -5.15 1.60 -7.49
N ARG A 113 -4.38 1.04 -8.42
CA ARG A 113 -4.86 -0.04 -9.28
C ARG A 113 -3.87 -1.18 -9.34
N GLU A 114 -4.37 -2.39 -9.10
CA GLU A 114 -3.57 -3.60 -9.23
C GLU A 114 -3.23 -3.89 -10.69
N TYR A 115 -1.95 -4.20 -10.90
CA TYR A 115 -1.41 -4.73 -12.15
C TYR A 115 -0.77 -6.07 -11.83
N SER A 116 -1.55 -7.13 -11.82
CA SER A 116 -0.97 -8.46 -11.68
C SER A 116 -0.39 -8.92 -13.01
N GLY A 117 0.91 -9.24 -13.01
CA GLY A 117 1.42 -10.27 -13.87
C GLY A 117 1.02 -11.65 -13.35
N THR A 118 1.55 -12.71 -13.91
CA THR A 118 1.31 -14.10 -13.46
C THR A 118 1.85 -14.39 -12.06
N VAL A 119 2.65 -13.50 -11.47
CA VAL A 119 3.31 -13.67 -10.17
C VAL A 119 3.41 -12.31 -9.46
N GLY A 120 2.96 -12.26 -8.20
CA GLY A 120 3.01 -11.08 -7.34
C GLY A 120 1.86 -10.08 -7.55
N HIS A 121 1.65 -9.25 -6.54
CA HIS A 121 0.64 -8.21 -6.52
C HIS A 121 1.32 -6.85 -6.66
N ASN A 122 1.26 -6.28 -7.86
CA ASN A 122 1.86 -4.99 -8.15
C ASN A 122 0.77 -3.94 -8.34
N TYR A 123 0.99 -2.75 -7.81
CA TYR A 123 0.03 -1.65 -7.87
C TYR A 123 0.66 -0.41 -8.49
N LYS A 124 -0.16 0.31 -9.22
CA LYS A 124 0.13 1.62 -9.79
C LYS A 124 -0.67 2.67 -9.05
N VAL A 125 -0.01 3.77 -8.70
CA VAL A 125 -0.65 4.94 -8.09
C VAL A 125 -0.60 6.09 -9.08
N THR A 126 -1.76 6.64 -9.41
CA THR A 126 -1.88 7.78 -10.33
C THR A 126 -2.71 8.90 -9.71
N LEU A 127 -2.42 10.14 -10.09
CA LEU A 127 -3.23 11.31 -9.81
C LEU A 127 -3.64 11.94 -11.14
N ASN A 128 -4.95 12.03 -11.40
CA ASN A 128 -5.49 12.48 -12.69
C ASN A 128 -4.90 11.71 -13.90
N GLY A 129 -4.58 10.43 -13.71
CA GLY A 129 -3.94 9.59 -14.72
C GLY A 129 -2.42 9.75 -14.82
N GLU A 130 -1.81 10.74 -14.19
CA GLU A 130 -0.35 10.90 -14.11
C GLU A 130 0.22 9.96 -13.05
N MET A 131 1.30 9.26 -13.40
CA MET A 131 1.95 8.30 -12.50
C MET A 131 2.67 8.98 -11.35
N LEU A 132 2.23 8.72 -10.13
CA LEU A 132 2.93 9.12 -8.89
C LEU A 132 3.99 8.11 -8.49
N GLY A 133 3.72 6.83 -8.69
CA GLY A 133 4.61 5.75 -8.32
C GLY A 133 3.98 4.37 -8.48
N ALA A 134 4.69 3.36 -8.01
CA ALA A 134 4.27 1.97 -8.00
C ALA A 134 4.66 1.26 -6.71
N ILE A 135 3.88 0.26 -6.35
CA ILE A 135 4.15 -0.68 -5.27
C ILE A 135 4.44 -2.01 -5.94
N MET A 136 5.65 -2.52 -5.77
CA MET A 136 6.13 -3.74 -6.40
C MET A 136 6.37 -4.79 -5.32
N ASP A 137 5.66 -5.91 -5.41
CA ASP A 137 5.90 -7.05 -4.54
C ASP A 137 7.33 -7.58 -4.72
N ASP A 138 8.01 -7.92 -3.64
CA ASP A 138 9.32 -8.57 -3.72
C ASP A 138 9.11 -10.00 -4.21
N MET A 139 9.57 -10.25 -5.44
CA MET A 139 9.45 -11.54 -6.10
C MET A 139 10.52 -12.55 -5.62
N ASP A 140 10.80 -12.58 -4.33
CA ASP A 140 11.61 -13.69 -3.81
C ASP A 140 10.71 -14.92 -3.67
N LEU A 141 10.90 -15.86 -4.61
CA LEU A 141 10.07 -17.06 -4.83
C LEU A 141 10.19 -18.12 -3.74
N THR A 142 10.50 -17.75 -2.53
CA THR A 142 10.46 -18.66 -1.38
C THR A 142 9.06 -18.74 -0.80
N VAL A 143 8.43 -19.72 -1.19
CA VAL A 143 7.10 -20.27 -1.29
C VAL A 143 6.21 -20.24 -0.04
N GLU A 144 6.54 -19.71 1.12
CA GLU A 144 5.74 -20.03 2.30
C GLU A 144 4.87 -18.92 2.89
N ASN A 145 5.10 -17.64 2.58
CA ASN A 145 4.26 -16.57 3.12
C ASN A 145 4.05 -15.43 2.11
N ALA A 146 3.07 -15.60 1.28
CA ALA A 146 2.66 -14.59 0.31
C ALA A 146 1.83 -13.45 0.94
N VAL A 147 2.30 -12.84 1.97
CA VAL A 147 1.90 -11.50 2.42
C VAL A 147 3.05 -10.59 2.03
N PHE A 148 2.80 -9.29 1.83
CA PHE A 148 3.85 -8.30 1.57
C PHE A 148 4.87 -8.23 2.72
N ASP A 149 5.67 -9.29 2.92
CA ASP A 149 6.74 -9.25 3.91
C ASP A 149 7.75 -8.17 3.52
N ASN A 150 8.01 -8.05 2.21
CA ASN A 150 8.82 -6.97 1.63
C ASN A 150 8.24 -6.53 0.29
N ALA A 151 8.20 -5.24 0.04
CA ALA A 151 7.84 -4.65 -1.23
C ALA A 151 8.76 -3.48 -1.56
N TYR A 152 8.77 -3.07 -2.82
CA TYR A 152 9.47 -1.86 -3.25
C TYR A 152 8.46 -0.78 -3.60
N LEU A 153 8.69 0.43 -3.09
CA LEU A 153 7.99 1.63 -3.52
C LEU A 153 8.87 2.34 -4.54
N ILE A 154 8.35 2.53 -5.74
CA ILE A 154 8.97 3.34 -6.78
C ILE A 154 8.23 4.67 -6.81
N VAL A 155 8.96 5.77 -6.58
CA VAL A 155 8.35 7.09 -6.35
C VAL A 155 8.84 8.07 -7.41
N TYR A 156 7.95 8.53 -8.27
CA TYR A 156 8.26 9.54 -9.28
C TYR A 156 8.11 10.99 -8.74
N ARG A 157 7.28 11.15 -7.72
CA ARG A 157 7.01 12.40 -7.02
C ARG A 157 7.43 12.27 -5.56
N PRO A 158 8.66 12.67 -5.17
CA PRO A 158 9.17 12.52 -3.80
C PRO A 158 8.30 13.20 -2.73
N ASP A 159 7.66 14.31 -3.08
CA ASP A 159 6.69 15.00 -2.22
C ASP A 159 5.44 14.16 -1.89
N LYS A 160 5.17 13.11 -2.66
CA LYS A 160 4.04 12.19 -2.49
C LYS A 160 4.44 10.85 -1.81
N LEU A 161 5.70 10.71 -1.38
CA LEU A 161 6.14 9.48 -0.70
C LEU A 161 5.26 9.09 0.50
N PRO A 162 4.87 9.97 1.43
CA PRO A 162 3.99 9.60 2.53
C PRO A 162 2.65 9.04 2.07
N LEU A 163 2.09 9.59 0.98
CA LEU A 163 0.85 9.10 0.40
C LEU A 163 1.03 7.71 -0.22
N LEU A 164 2.15 7.44 -0.92
CA LEU A 164 2.46 6.12 -1.44
C LEU A 164 2.65 5.09 -0.32
N VAL A 165 3.23 5.49 0.80
CA VAL A 165 3.30 4.64 2.01
C VAL A 165 1.90 4.25 2.49
N CYS A 166 0.98 5.20 2.58
CA CYS A 166 -0.41 4.90 2.92
C CYS A 166 -1.04 3.91 1.93
N MET A 167 -0.81 4.08 0.63
CA MET A 167 -1.33 3.18 -0.40
C MET A 167 -0.74 1.77 -0.29
N ALA A 168 0.56 1.64 0.02
CA ALA A 168 1.21 0.34 0.22
C ALA A 168 0.62 -0.41 1.42
N VAL A 169 0.41 0.28 2.55
CA VAL A 169 -0.23 -0.31 3.73
C VAL A 169 -1.64 -0.79 3.42
N MET A 170 -2.38 0.01 2.64
CA MET A 170 -3.74 -0.35 2.22
C MET A 170 -3.75 -1.60 1.35
N ALA A 171 -2.86 -1.66 0.35
CA ALA A 171 -2.71 -2.82 -0.52
C ALA A 171 -2.36 -4.08 0.30
N ALA A 172 -1.38 -4.00 1.20
CA ALA A 172 -0.97 -5.11 2.06
C ALA A 172 -2.14 -5.64 2.92
N ARG A 173 -2.94 -4.76 3.50
CA ARG A 173 -4.08 -5.15 4.34
C ARG A 173 -5.20 -5.82 3.56
N GLU A 174 -5.52 -5.31 2.39
CA GLU A 174 -6.58 -5.90 1.56
C GLU A 174 -6.17 -7.28 1.04
N LEU A 175 -4.92 -7.47 0.65
CA LEU A 175 -4.38 -8.78 0.27
C LEU A 175 -4.42 -9.79 1.42
N ALA A 176 -4.06 -9.39 2.64
CA ALA A 176 -4.13 -10.26 3.80
C ALA A 176 -5.57 -10.73 4.07
N ARG A 177 -6.54 -9.79 3.97
CA ARG A 177 -7.96 -10.10 4.16
C ARG A 177 -8.51 -11.05 3.11
N ASP A 178 -8.16 -10.87 1.85
CA ASP A 178 -8.64 -11.70 0.75
C ASP A 178 -8.15 -13.15 0.90
N LYS A 179 -6.95 -13.36 1.46
CA LYS A 179 -6.42 -14.68 1.80
C LYS A 179 -7.16 -15.34 2.96
N GLU A 180 -7.45 -14.59 4.03
CA GLU A 180 -8.24 -15.11 5.17
C GLU A 180 -9.63 -15.55 4.72
N GLY A 181 -10.29 -14.78 3.86
CA GLY A 181 -11.58 -15.12 3.27
C GLY A 181 -11.53 -16.39 2.41
N ALA A 182 -10.47 -16.60 1.64
CA ALA A 182 -10.29 -17.79 0.82
C ALA A 182 -10.09 -19.06 1.67
N VAL A 183 -9.30 -18.99 2.75
CA VAL A 183 -9.07 -20.11 3.68
C VAL A 183 -10.35 -20.52 4.38
N THR A 184 -11.17 -19.57 4.82
CA THR A 184 -12.44 -19.83 5.52
C THR A 184 -13.43 -20.55 4.62
N ASN A 185 -13.52 -20.18 3.35
CA ASN A 185 -14.41 -20.82 2.38
C ASN A 185 -14.02 -22.27 2.06
N HIS A 186 -12.74 -22.62 2.10
CA HIS A 186 -12.26 -24.00 1.92
C HIS A 186 -12.55 -24.91 3.13
N THR A 187 -12.69 -24.34 4.32
CA THR A 187 -12.96 -25.11 5.54
C THR A 187 -14.43 -25.44 5.70
N ILE A 188 -15.33 -24.69 5.07
CA ILE A 188 -16.80 -24.89 5.14
C ILE A 188 -17.30 -25.91 4.10
N SER A 189 -16.51 -26.26 3.10
CA SER A 189 -16.86 -27.18 2.00
C SER A 189 -16.43 -28.63 2.23
N ARG A 190 -16.20 -29.07 3.47
CA ARG A 190 -15.88 -30.47 3.82
C ARG A 190 -16.91 -31.06 4.78
#